data_eff8b2a1b98977197cc4c69f80345797
#
_entry.id   eff8b2a1b98977197cc4c69f80345797
#
_cell.length_a   1.000
_cell.length_b   1.000
_cell.length_c   1.000
_cell.angle_alpha   90.00
_cell.angle_beta   90.00
_cell.angle_gamma   90.00
#
_symmetry.space_group_name_H-M   'P 1'
#
loop_
_entity.id
_entity.type
_entity.pdbx_description
1 polymer ?
#
loop_
_entity_poly.entity_id
_entity_poly.type
_entity_poly.pdbx_seq_one_letter_code
_entity_poly.pdbx_strand_id
1 'polypeptide(L)'
;MTDAQSLPSPKRMLQDLVRAATDRARLQAFLAQHLADDVKGAVAPRYDLAKPDLVKALTDFLSMAARGSISLLDVVEEGPSGSCRVLLTARKHDLRQPMRLNAQKDPFFEGAFWLDLDPQGRIKQLTLVGDALTLGMAMGRQMVRAEGG
;
A
#
# COMPACT_ATOMS: atom_id res chain seq x y z
N MET A 1 26.97 12.84 13.14
CA MET A 1 27.29 12.75 12.13
C MET A 1 26.69 11.66 11.48
N THR A 2 26.99 10.69 11.56
CA THR A 2 26.38 9.61 10.92
C THR A 2 24.98 9.33 11.35
N ASP A 3 24.62 9.81 12.51
CA ASP A 3 23.31 9.48 13.02
C ASP A 3 22.19 10.01 12.17
N ALA A 4 22.37 11.18 11.61
CA ALA A 4 21.34 11.73 10.75
C ALA A 4 21.12 10.85 9.54
N GLN A 5 22.14 10.10 9.18
CA GLN A 5 22.04 9.24 8.02
C GLN A 5 21.42 7.91 8.32
N SER A 6 21.34 7.55 9.60
CA SER A 6 20.78 6.26 9.96
C SER A 6 19.26 6.27 9.94
N LEU A 7 18.64 7.44 9.96
CA LEU A 7 17.18 7.53 9.90
C LEU A 7 16.73 7.51 8.46
N PRO A 8 15.71 6.72 8.14
CA PRO A 8 15.21 6.70 6.77
C PRO A 8 14.50 7.99 6.43
N SER A 9 14.56 8.37 5.16
CA SER A 9 13.74 9.46 4.67
C SER A 9 12.33 8.94 4.40
N PRO A 10 11.36 9.83 4.28
CA PRO A 10 10.02 9.40 3.88
C PRO A 10 10.01 8.63 2.57
N LYS A 11 10.80 9.08 1.60
CA LYS A 11 10.89 8.39 0.33
C LYS A 11 11.40 6.97 0.50
N ARG A 12 12.46 6.81 1.29
CA ARG A 12 13.03 5.49 1.52
C ARG A 12 12.04 4.60 2.25
N MET A 13 11.33 5.18 3.21
CA MET A 13 10.34 4.41 3.97
C MET A 13 9.23 3.90 3.05
N LEU A 14 8.76 4.73 2.13
CA LEU A 14 7.74 4.30 1.17
C LEU A 14 8.27 3.18 0.27
N GLN A 15 9.51 3.30 -0.18
CA GLN A 15 10.11 2.26 -1.01
C GLN A 15 10.26 0.94 -0.27
N ASP A 16 10.67 1.02 0.98
CA ASP A 16 10.85 -0.19 1.79
C ASP A 16 9.52 -0.84 2.11
N LEU A 17 8.48 -0.04 2.33
CA LEU A 17 7.14 -0.54 2.55
C LEU A 17 6.68 -1.38 1.35
N VAL A 18 6.89 -0.86 0.16
CA VAL A 18 6.47 -1.55 -1.05
C VAL A 18 7.26 -2.85 -1.25
N ARG A 19 8.54 -2.83 -0.95
CA ARG A 19 9.33 -4.06 -1.03
C ARG A 19 8.81 -5.12 -0.07
N ALA A 20 8.43 -4.70 1.13
CA ALA A 20 7.92 -5.63 2.12
C ALA A 20 6.57 -6.20 1.70
N ALA A 21 5.81 -5.46 0.91
CA ALA A 21 4.45 -5.85 0.55
C ALA A 21 4.40 -7.06 -0.38
N THR A 22 5.54 -7.52 -0.88
CA THR A 22 5.56 -8.72 -1.72
C THR A 22 5.34 -10.00 -0.92
N ASP A 23 5.42 -9.93 0.39
CA ASP A 23 5.27 -11.09 1.27
C ASP A 23 4.48 -10.65 2.49
N ARG A 24 3.36 -11.34 2.74
CA ARG A 24 2.46 -10.94 3.82
C ARG A 24 3.15 -10.90 5.18
N ALA A 25 3.91 -11.93 5.51
CA ALA A 25 4.60 -11.98 6.80
C ALA A 25 5.66 -10.88 6.91
N ARG A 26 6.36 -10.62 5.81
CA ARG A 26 7.37 -9.57 5.80
C ARG A 26 6.70 -8.21 5.97
N LEU A 27 5.57 -7.99 5.33
CA LEU A 27 4.86 -6.73 5.46
C LEU A 27 4.38 -6.51 6.89
N GLN A 28 3.83 -7.56 7.51
CA GLN A 28 3.40 -7.45 8.90
C GLN A 28 4.55 -7.10 9.82
N ALA A 29 5.69 -7.75 9.63
CA ALA A 29 6.88 -7.46 10.43
C ALA A 29 7.38 -6.04 10.22
N PHE A 30 7.38 -5.59 8.96
CA PHE A 30 7.78 -4.23 8.64
C PHE A 30 6.89 -3.22 9.35
N LEU A 31 5.59 -3.40 9.25
CA LEU A 31 4.66 -2.47 9.86
C LEU A 31 4.77 -2.49 11.38
N ALA A 32 4.91 -3.66 11.97
CA ALA A 32 5.07 -3.75 13.41
C ALA A 32 6.30 -3.00 13.89
N GLN A 33 7.36 -3.05 13.11
CA GLN A 33 8.63 -2.42 13.48
C GLN A 33 8.63 -0.92 13.24
N HIS A 34 8.04 -0.48 12.13
CA HIS A 34 8.21 0.91 11.69
C HIS A 34 7.05 1.84 12.02
N LEU A 35 5.89 1.31 12.36
CA LEU A 35 4.80 2.18 12.80
C LEU A 35 5.00 2.56 14.26
N ALA A 36 4.83 3.85 14.56
CA ALA A 36 4.86 4.30 15.93
C ALA A 36 3.70 3.68 16.70
N ASP A 37 3.86 3.51 18.02
CA ASP A 37 2.81 2.88 18.80
C ASP A 37 1.52 3.70 18.79
N ASP A 38 1.65 5.02 18.69
CA ASP A 38 0.51 5.93 18.67
C ASP A 38 0.15 6.37 17.25
N VAL A 39 0.57 5.61 16.24
CA VAL A 39 0.31 5.95 14.87
C VAL A 39 -1.19 6.08 14.62
N LYS A 40 -1.52 7.03 13.75
CA LYS A 40 -2.87 7.15 13.23
C LYS A 40 -2.80 6.97 11.73
N GLY A 41 -3.78 6.29 11.20
CA GLY A 41 -3.74 6.03 9.78
C GLY A 41 -5.10 5.83 9.18
N ALA A 42 -5.11 5.67 7.87
CA ALA A 42 -6.31 5.44 7.12
C ALA A 42 -6.01 4.56 5.92
N VAL A 43 -6.92 3.68 5.63
CA VAL A 43 -6.96 2.94 4.37
C VAL A 43 -8.39 3.18 3.90
N ALA A 44 -8.56 4.18 3.05
CA ALA A 44 -9.89 4.67 2.72
C ALA A 44 -10.79 3.55 2.21
N PRO A 45 -12.05 3.52 2.59
CA PRO A 45 -12.79 4.56 3.34
C PRO A 45 -12.71 4.44 4.86
N ARG A 46 -11.78 3.68 5.38
CA ARG A 46 -11.65 3.53 6.83
C ARG A 46 -10.62 4.53 7.33
N TYR A 47 -11.01 5.34 8.29
CA TYR A 47 -10.19 6.41 8.84
C TYR A 47 -9.97 6.22 10.33
N ASP A 48 -9.02 6.95 10.86
CA ASP A 48 -8.71 6.96 12.31
C ASP A 48 -8.35 5.58 12.86
N LEU A 49 -7.58 4.83 12.07
CA LEU A 49 -7.17 3.50 12.47
C LEU A 49 -5.97 3.58 13.41
N ALA A 50 -6.08 2.90 14.53
CA ALA A 50 -4.95 2.73 15.44
C ALA A 50 -4.04 1.62 14.90
N LYS A 51 -2.88 1.46 15.53
CA LYS A 51 -1.84 0.59 15.00
C LYS A 51 -2.33 -0.82 14.65
N PRO A 52 -3.03 -1.55 15.53
CA PRO A 52 -3.42 -2.92 15.18
C PRO A 52 -4.34 -2.97 13.97
N ASP A 53 -5.30 -2.05 13.92
CA ASP A 53 -6.26 -2.02 12.82
C ASP A 53 -5.60 -1.55 11.54
N LEU A 54 -4.65 -0.61 11.64
CA LEU A 54 -3.93 -0.13 10.48
C LEU A 54 -3.05 -1.23 9.90
N VAL A 55 -2.36 -1.98 10.75
CA VAL A 55 -1.55 -3.09 10.28
C VAL A 55 -2.41 -4.10 9.53
N LYS A 56 -3.57 -4.43 10.11
CA LYS A 56 -4.45 -5.40 9.46
C LYS A 56 -4.97 -4.88 8.13
N ALA A 57 -5.44 -3.64 8.11
CA ALA A 57 -6.01 -3.07 6.88
C ALA A 57 -4.97 -2.98 5.77
N LEU A 58 -3.77 -2.53 6.09
CA LEU A 58 -2.72 -2.43 5.09
C LEU A 58 -2.26 -3.80 4.62
N THR A 59 -2.14 -4.75 5.56
CA THR A 59 -1.72 -6.08 5.18
C THR A 59 -2.76 -6.74 4.27
N ASP A 60 -4.02 -6.64 4.62
CA ASP A 60 -5.08 -7.23 3.82
C ASP A 60 -5.13 -6.59 2.43
N PHE A 61 -5.02 -5.26 2.39
CA PHE A 61 -5.10 -4.56 1.11
C PHE A 61 -3.90 -4.84 0.22
N LEU A 62 -2.71 -4.66 0.76
CA LEU A 62 -1.51 -4.76 -0.05
C LEU A 62 -1.18 -6.20 -0.42
N SER A 63 -1.64 -7.16 0.36
CA SER A 63 -1.38 -8.55 0.00
C SER A 63 -2.11 -8.96 -1.27
N MET A 64 -3.13 -8.21 -1.66
CA MET A 64 -3.78 -8.47 -2.95
C MET A 64 -2.83 -8.21 -4.11
N ALA A 65 -1.86 -7.34 -3.89
CA ALA A 65 -0.90 -7.00 -4.93
C ALA A 65 0.29 -7.93 -4.97
N ALA A 66 0.37 -8.87 -4.04
CA ALA A 66 1.52 -9.78 -4.00
C ALA A 66 1.61 -10.62 -5.26
N ARG A 67 0.49 -10.83 -5.94
CA ARG A 67 0.48 -11.60 -7.17
C ARG A 67 0.61 -10.74 -8.41
N GLY A 68 0.86 -9.48 -8.23
CA GLY A 68 1.02 -8.55 -9.33
C GLY A 68 2.21 -7.67 -9.08
N SER A 69 2.03 -6.39 -9.26
CA SER A 69 3.09 -5.44 -8.99
C SER A 69 2.53 -4.20 -8.32
N ILE A 70 3.40 -3.56 -7.56
CA ILE A 70 3.12 -2.28 -6.94
C ILE A 70 4.15 -1.31 -7.50
N SER A 71 3.67 -0.21 -8.05
CA SER A 71 4.57 0.81 -8.58
C SER A 71 4.33 2.11 -7.84
N LEU A 72 5.41 2.75 -7.42
CA LEU A 72 5.36 4.06 -6.83
C LEU A 72 5.75 5.08 -7.88
N LEU A 73 4.93 6.10 -8.04
CA LEU A 73 5.14 7.15 -9.01
C LEU A 73 5.14 8.49 -8.31
N ASP A 74 5.91 9.43 -8.86
CA ASP A 74 5.88 10.81 -8.38
C ASP A 74 6.13 10.90 -6.87
N VAL A 75 7.16 10.20 -6.42
CA VAL A 75 7.51 10.21 -5.00
C VAL A 75 8.11 11.57 -4.66
N VAL A 76 7.53 12.25 -3.69
CA VAL A 76 8.03 13.53 -3.22
C VAL A 76 8.18 13.47 -1.71
N GLU A 77 9.13 14.25 -1.20
CA GLU A 77 9.32 14.34 0.25
C GLU A 77 9.71 15.74 0.61
N GLU A 78 9.29 16.14 1.81
CA GLU A 78 9.63 17.44 2.35
C GLU A 78 9.70 17.28 3.85
N GLY A 79 10.93 17.43 4.40
CA GLY A 79 11.12 17.20 5.82
C GLY A 79 10.70 15.78 6.20
N PRO A 80 9.86 15.66 7.24
CA PRO A 80 9.42 14.34 7.69
C PRO A 80 8.23 13.78 6.90
N SER A 81 7.76 14.49 5.88
CA SER A 81 6.55 14.09 5.15
C SER A 81 6.91 13.57 3.77
N GLY A 82 6.18 12.56 3.32
CA GLY A 82 6.34 12.04 1.98
C GLY A 82 5.01 11.60 1.41
N SER A 83 4.94 11.62 0.08
CA SER A 83 3.76 11.13 -0.61
C SER A 83 4.15 10.59 -1.98
N CYS A 84 3.28 9.77 -2.52
CA CYS A 84 3.50 9.23 -3.86
C CYS A 84 2.18 8.71 -4.41
N ARG A 85 2.14 8.54 -5.72
CA ARG A 85 1.06 7.80 -6.34
C ARG A 85 1.42 6.32 -6.30
N VAL A 86 0.41 5.48 -6.22
CA VAL A 86 0.64 4.04 -6.20
C VAL A 86 -0.29 3.38 -7.21
N LEU A 87 0.28 2.48 -7.99
CA LEU A 87 -0.50 1.67 -8.92
C LEU A 87 -0.34 0.21 -8.53
N LEU A 88 -1.47 -0.47 -8.39
CA LEU A 88 -1.48 -1.91 -8.20
C LEU A 88 -1.94 -2.56 -9.48
N THR A 89 -1.14 -3.47 -9.98
CA THR A 89 -1.42 -4.14 -11.24
C THR A 89 -1.41 -5.63 -11.00
N ALA A 90 -2.47 -6.32 -11.37
CA ALA A 90 -2.55 -7.75 -11.20
C ALA A 90 -1.91 -8.46 -12.38
N ARG A 91 -1.37 -9.64 -12.14
CA ARG A 91 -0.87 -10.46 -13.21
C ARG A 91 -2.05 -10.99 -14.01
N LYS A 92 -1.78 -11.20 -15.28
CA LYS A 92 -2.81 -11.62 -16.20
C LYS A 92 -3.57 -12.86 -15.72
N HIS A 93 -2.85 -13.87 -15.28
CA HIS A 93 -3.49 -15.12 -14.90
C HIS A 93 -4.23 -15.01 -13.57
N ASP A 94 -3.93 -14.02 -12.78
CA ASP A 94 -4.62 -13.84 -11.51
C ASP A 94 -6.03 -13.30 -11.71
N LEU A 95 -6.28 -12.68 -12.84
CA LEU A 95 -7.57 -12.10 -13.10
C LEU A 95 -8.56 -13.08 -13.73
N ARG A 96 -8.14 -14.29 -13.96
CA ARG A 96 -8.98 -15.22 -14.53
C ARG A 96 -9.59 -14.78 -15.78
N GLN A 97 -9.20 -14.47 -16.60
CA GLN A 97 -9.70 -13.89 -17.71
C GLN A 97 -10.39 -14.50 -18.44
N PRO A 98 -11.04 -14.54 -19.23
CA PRO A 98 -10.62 -13.77 -20.34
C PRO A 98 -11.14 -12.41 -20.29
N MET A 99 -10.77 -11.72 -19.35
CA MET A 99 -11.06 -10.36 -19.42
C MET A 99 -10.46 -9.81 -20.65
N ARG A 100 -11.15 -8.98 -21.30
CA ARG A 100 -10.64 -8.38 -22.47
C ARG A 100 -9.72 -7.27 -22.18
N LEU A 101 -9.55 -6.92 -20.92
CA LEU A 101 -8.59 -5.92 -20.52
C LEU A 101 -7.20 -6.38 -20.84
N ASN A 102 -6.32 -5.45 -21.07
CA ASN A 102 -4.92 -5.70 -21.20
C ASN A 102 -4.34 -5.85 -19.82
N ALA A 103 -4.62 -6.96 -19.19
CA ALA A 103 -4.47 -7.14 -17.76
C ALA A 103 -3.06 -6.95 -17.26
N GLN A 104 -2.05 -7.16 -18.11
CA GLN A 104 -0.69 -6.94 -17.67
C GLN A 104 -0.36 -5.49 -17.46
N LYS A 105 -1.07 -4.60 -18.13
CA LYS A 105 -0.80 -3.18 -18.08
C LYS A 105 -1.85 -2.38 -17.37
N ASP A 106 -3.04 -2.93 -17.25
CA ASP A 106 -4.15 -2.19 -16.67
C ASP A 106 -4.08 -2.27 -15.16
N PRO A 107 -3.96 -1.17 -14.46
CA PRO A 107 -4.00 -1.21 -13.00
C PRO A 107 -5.41 -1.52 -12.53
N PHE A 108 -5.51 -2.24 -11.43
CA PHE A 108 -6.82 -2.43 -10.80
C PHE A 108 -7.02 -1.48 -9.63
N PHE A 109 -6.01 -0.71 -9.29
CA PHE A 109 -6.14 0.30 -8.26
C PHE A 109 -5.10 1.39 -8.50
N GLU A 110 -5.53 2.62 -8.39
CA GLU A 110 -4.64 3.77 -8.43
C GLU A 110 -4.96 4.63 -7.23
N GLY A 111 -3.94 5.02 -6.49
CA GLY A 111 -4.15 5.81 -5.31
C GLY A 111 -2.92 6.58 -4.92
N ALA A 112 -2.89 6.99 -3.67
CA ALA A 112 -1.77 7.74 -3.12
C ALA A 112 -1.48 7.30 -1.70
N PHE A 113 -0.20 7.20 -1.39
CA PHE A 113 0.28 7.04 -0.03
C PHE A 113 0.75 8.39 0.48
N TRP A 114 0.60 8.54 1.77
CA TRP A 114 0.99 9.75 2.47
C TRP A 114 1.52 9.32 3.81
N LEU A 115 2.72 9.73 4.16
CA LEU A 115 3.21 9.38 5.48
C LEU A 115 4.01 10.52 6.11
N ASP A 116 4.00 10.53 7.44
CA ASP A 116 4.81 11.43 8.22
C ASP A 116 5.62 10.62 9.20
N LEU A 117 6.87 10.99 9.36
CA LEU A 117 7.77 10.34 10.32
C LEU A 117 7.88 11.17 11.58
N ASP A 118 8.05 10.49 12.71
CA ASP A 118 8.32 11.19 13.95
C ASP A 118 9.84 11.42 14.10
N PRO A 119 10.27 12.13 15.15
CA PRO A 119 11.69 12.39 15.30
C PRO A 119 12.56 11.15 15.46
N GLN A 120 12.00 10.02 15.83
CA GLN A 120 12.73 8.78 15.93
C GLN A 120 12.75 8.00 14.61
N GLY A 121 12.13 8.55 13.57
CA GLY A 121 12.11 7.90 12.28
C GLY A 121 11.03 6.85 12.11
N ARG A 122 10.07 6.79 13.04
CA ARG A 122 8.94 5.89 12.90
C ARG A 122 7.80 6.59 12.22
N ILE A 123 6.93 5.82 11.63
CA ILE A 123 5.77 6.37 10.93
C ILE A 123 4.71 6.75 11.95
N LYS A 124 4.44 8.04 12.08
CA LYS A 124 3.41 8.51 13.00
C LYS A 124 2.06 8.71 12.34
N GLN A 125 2.05 8.78 11.00
CA GLN A 125 0.81 8.88 10.25
C GLN A 125 1.02 8.21 8.90
N LEU A 126 0.06 7.40 8.49
CA LEU A 126 0.12 6.72 7.21
C LEU A 126 -1.28 6.62 6.64
N THR A 127 -1.44 7.15 5.44
CA THR A 127 -2.74 7.19 4.79
C THR A 127 -2.62 6.63 3.38
N LEU A 128 -3.54 5.77 3.04
CA LEU A 128 -3.69 5.27 1.67
C LEU A 128 -5.09 5.64 1.22
N VAL A 129 -5.16 6.41 0.15
CA VAL A 129 -6.44 6.77 -0.46
C VAL A 129 -6.39 6.39 -1.92
N GLY A 130 -7.55 6.17 -2.51
CA GLY A 130 -7.57 5.85 -3.91
C GLY A 130 -8.97 5.69 -4.44
N ASP A 131 -9.04 5.16 -5.64
CA ASP A 131 -10.30 4.99 -6.33
C ASP A 131 -10.97 3.72 -5.83
N ALA A 132 -11.73 3.86 -4.77
CA ALA A 132 -12.40 2.72 -4.16
C ALA A 132 -13.43 2.10 -5.10
N LEU A 133 -14.00 2.90 -5.99
CA LEU A 133 -14.95 2.38 -6.93
C LEU A 133 -14.28 1.44 -7.93
N THR A 134 -13.15 1.87 -8.47
CA THR A 134 -12.41 1.03 -9.41
C THR A 134 -11.97 -0.26 -8.74
N LEU A 135 -11.48 -0.16 -7.51
CA LEU A 135 -11.08 -1.36 -6.77
C LEU A 135 -12.29 -2.28 -6.55
N GLY A 136 -13.41 -1.71 -6.12
CA GLY A 136 -14.60 -2.49 -5.88
C GLY A 136 -15.11 -3.18 -7.14
N MET A 137 -15.05 -2.47 -8.26
CA MET A 137 -15.48 -3.05 -9.52
C MET A 137 -14.57 -4.21 -9.94
N ALA A 138 -13.27 -4.03 -9.77
CA ALA A 138 -12.32 -5.09 -10.11
C ALA A 138 -12.55 -6.32 -9.24
N MET A 139 -12.72 -6.12 -7.95
CA MET A 139 -12.98 -7.23 -7.04
C MET A 139 -14.32 -7.88 -7.33
N GLY A 140 -15.32 -7.09 -7.63
CA GLY A 140 -16.63 -7.60 -7.97
C GLY A 140 -16.60 -8.48 -9.20
N ARG A 141 -15.84 -8.07 -10.20
CA ARG A 141 -15.72 -8.89 -11.40
C ARG A 141 -15.12 -10.25 -11.10
N GLN A 142 -14.09 -10.27 -10.25
CA GLN A 142 -13.48 -11.53 -9.89
C GLN A 142 -14.44 -12.42 -9.12
N MET A 143 -15.20 -11.85 -8.23
CA MET A 143 -16.17 -12.59 -7.45
C MET A 143 -17.27 -13.17 -8.33
N VAL A 144 -17.77 -12.36 -9.24
CA VAL A 144 -18.82 -12.81 -10.14
C VAL A 144 -18.32 -13.98 -10.98
N ARG A 145 -17.08 -13.91 -11.44
CA ARG A 145 -16.53 -15.01 -12.21
C ARG A 145 -16.40 -16.27 -11.38
N ALA A 146 -16.00 -16.11 -10.14
CA ALA A 146 -15.84 -17.27 -9.28
C ALA A 146 -17.17 -17.98 -9.04
N GLU A 147 -18.25 -17.20 -8.96
CA GLU A 147 -19.56 -17.76 -8.70
C GLU A 147 -20.28 -18.16 -9.96
N GLY A 148 -20.11 -17.42 -10.99
CA GLY A 148 -20.87 -17.60 -12.19
C GLY A 148 -20.33 -18.67 -13.11
N GLY A 149 -19.24 -19.25 -12.77
CA GLY A 149 -18.73 -20.32 -13.57
C GLY A 149 -17.53 -19.93 -14.34
#